data_2826c92b814841b4ed503a4a234bc28a
#
_entry.id   2826c92b814841b4ed503a4a234bc28a
#
_cell.length_a   1.000
_cell.length_b   1.000
_cell.length_c   1.000
_cell.angle_alpha   90.00
_cell.angle_beta   90.00
_cell.angle_gamma   90.00
#
_symmetry.space_group_name_H-M   'P 1'
#
loop_
_entity.id
_entity.type
_entity.pdbx_description
1 polymer ?
#
loop_
_entity_poly.entity_id
_entity_poly.type
_entity_poly.pdbx_seq_one_letter_code
_entity_poly.pdbx_strand_id
1 'polypeptide(L)'
;ERPDALLPTMGGQTGLNTALSLAREGILKKYNVELIGASREAIDKAEDRQLFDQTMKKIDLETPQSGIAHSMEDALEVQKEIGFPCIIRPSFTLGGSGGGVAYNIEEFKTICEKGLDLSPTNELLIDESLLGWKEYEMEVVRDKNDNCIIICSIENFDPMGVHTGDSITIAPAQTLTDKEFQIMRNASFKILREIGVETGGSNVQFAINPVDGRMVVIEMNPRVSRSSALASKATGFPIAKVAALLSIGYTLDELK
;
A
#
# COMPACT_ATOMS: atom_id res chain seq x y z
N GLU A 1 21.66 -14.75 20.65
CA GLU A 1 20.80 -13.89 21.49
C GLU A 1 19.47 -14.56 21.72
N ARG A 2 18.75 -14.15 22.73
CA ARG A 2 17.42 -14.68 23.05
C ARG A 2 16.49 -13.47 23.25
N PRO A 3 15.96 -12.91 22.14
CA PRO A 3 15.07 -11.75 22.23
C PRO A 3 13.70 -12.16 22.81
N ASP A 4 13.07 -11.27 23.55
CA ASP A 4 11.69 -11.42 24.01
C ASP A 4 10.69 -10.98 22.94
N ALA A 5 11.08 -10.04 22.06
CA ALA A 5 10.23 -9.50 21.01
C ALA A 5 10.98 -9.21 19.72
N LEU A 6 10.25 -9.19 18.61
CA LEU A 6 10.73 -8.84 17.27
C LEU A 6 9.91 -7.67 16.73
N LEU A 7 10.58 -6.58 16.36
CA LEU A 7 9.99 -5.40 15.73
C LEU A 7 10.33 -5.36 14.22
N PRO A 8 9.48 -5.88 13.33
CA PRO A 8 9.78 -5.94 11.89
C PRO A 8 9.55 -4.62 11.17
N THR A 9 8.73 -3.73 11.73
CA THR A 9 8.26 -2.50 11.08
C THR A 9 9.34 -1.43 10.88
N MET A 10 10.56 -1.67 11.38
CA MET A 10 11.76 -0.84 11.18
C MET A 10 12.76 -1.41 10.17
N GLY A 11 12.52 -2.63 9.69
CA GLY A 11 13.44 -3.36 8.79
C GLY A 11 13.08 -3.28 7.30
N GLY A 12 12.17 -2.38 6.92
CA GLY A 12 11.65 -2.29 5.55
C GLY A 12 10.90 -3.57 5.15
N GLN A 13 10.71 -3.78 3.84
CA GLN A 13 9.99 -4.95 3.31
C GLN A 13 10.67 -6.28 3.67
N THR A 14 12.00 -6.30 3.64
CA THR A 14 12.77 -7.50 4.01
C THR A 14 12.53 -7.89 5.47
N GLY A 15 12.45 -6.91 6.38
CA GLY A 15 12.13 -7.14 7.79
C GLY A 15 10.74 -7.75 7.97
N LEU A 16 9.72 -7.19 7.30
CA LEU A 16 8.35 -7.72 7.32
C LEU A 16 8.29 -9.15 6.79
N ASN A 17 8.82 -9.40 5.61
CA ASN A 17 8.80 -10.72 4.97
C ASN A 17 9.49 -11.79 5.81
N THR A 18 10.66 -11.45 6.39
CA THR A 18 11.38 -12.36 7.26
C THR A 18 10.58 -12.68 8.53
N ALA A 19 9.98 -11.68 9.16
CA ALA A 19 9.16 -11.87 10.35
C ALA A 19 7.93 -12.73 10.07
N LEU A 20 7.24 -12.50 8.93
CA LEU A 20 6.12 -13.33 8.49
C LEU A 20 6.53 -14.79 8.27
N SER A 21 7.67 -15.03 7.62
CA SER A 21 8.20 -16.38 7.42
C SER A 21 8.46 -17.09 8.76
N LEU A 22 9.12 -16.41 9.69
CA LEU A 22 9.38 -16.93 11.03
C LEU A 22 8.09 -17.23 11.81
N ALA A 23 7.07 -16.37 11.67
CA ALA A 23 5.77 -16.57 12.30
C ALA A 23 5.00 -17.75 11.69
N ARG A 24 4.98 -17.87 10.36
CA ARG A 24 4.31 -18.96 9.63
C ARG A 24 4.94 -20.32 9.92
N GLU A 25 6.26 -20.38 10.03
CA GLU A 25 6.99 -21.59 10.40
C GLU A 25 6.93 -21.93 11.90
N GLY A 26 6.24 -21.09 12.70
CA GLY A 26 6.10 -21.30 14.14
C GLY A 26 7.36 -21.06 14.97
N ILE A 27 8.40 -20.47 14.37
CA ILE A 27 9.68 -20.22 15.04
C ILE A 27 9.50 -19.23 16.18
N LEU A 28 8.75 -18.14 15.97
CA LEU A 28 8.52 -17.14 17.02
C LEU A 28 7.83 -17.79 18.22
N LYS A 29 6.78 -18.59 17.98
CA LYS A 29 6.08 -19.34 19.05
C LYS A 29 6.99 -20.32 19.77
N LYS A 30 7.83 -21.06 19.02
CA LYS A 30 8.77 -22.06 19.58
C LYS A 30 9.74 -21.43 20.58
N TYR A 31 10.18 -20.21 20.32
CA TYR A 31 11.14 -19.51 21.16
C TYR A 31 10.51 -18.45 22.08
N ASN A 32 9.17 -18.38 22.13
CA ASN A 32 8.40 -17.40 22.91
C ASN A 32 8.82 -15.96 22.61
N VAL A 33 8.95 -15.63 21.31
CA VAL A 33 9.27 -14.28 20.81
C VAL A 33 7.98 -13.62 20.37
N GLU A 34 7.66 -12.46 20.92
CA GLU A 34 6.48 -11.66 20.56
C GLU A 34 6.75 -10.85 19.30
N LEU A 35 5.76 -10.80 18.39
CA LEU A 35 5.80 -9.90 17.23
C LEU A 35 5.13 -8.58 17.62
N ILE A 36 5.91 -7.50 17.70
CA ILE A 36 5.46 -6.17 18.12
C ILE A 36 5.48 -5.17 16.96
N GLY A 37 4.76 -4.04 17.11
CA GLY A 37 4.65 -2.98 16.09
C GLY A 37 3.53 -3.22 15.08
N ALA A 38 3.40 -4.42 14.55
CA ALA A 38 2.27 -4.85 13.73
C ALA A 38 2.04 -6.35 13.90
N SER A 39 0.80 -6.77 14.04
CA SER A 39 0.45 -8.19 14.13
C SER A 39 0.61 -8.87 12.77
N ARG A 40 0.72 -10.21 12.79
CA ARG A 40 0.76 -10.99 11.55
C ARG A 40 -0.46 -10.71 10.68
N GLU A 41 -1.64 -10.69 11.28
CA GLU A 41 -2.92 -10.46 10.60
C GLU A 41 -2.96 -9.06 9.95
N ALA A 42 -2.43 -8.05 10.64
CA ALA A 42 -2.33 -6.69 10.11
C ALA A 42 -1.38 -6.62 8.90
N ILE A 43 -0.24 -7.30 8.99
CA ILE A 43 0.72 -7.36 7.88
C ILE A 43 0.12 -8.14 6.70
N ASP A 44 -0.51 -9.30 6.93
CA ASP A 44 -1.14 -10.08 5.87
C ASP A 44 -2.25 -9.27 5.16
N LYS A 45 -3.11 -8.55 5.90
CA LYS A 45 -4.15 -7.66 5.33
C LYS A 45 -3.57 -6.49 4.52
N ALA A 46 -2.44 -5.95 4.93
CA ALA A 46 -1.82 -4.82 4.24
C ALA A 46 -1.04 -5.22 2.99
N GLU A 47 -0.40 -6.40 3.00
CA GLU A 47 0.52 -6.85 1.95
C GLU A 47 -0.15 -7.75 0.90
N ASP A 48 -1.20 -8.49 1.29
CA ASP A 48 -1.95 -9.32 0.35
C ASP A 48 -2.99 -8.46 -0.38
N ARG A 49 -2.87 -8.38 -1.70
CA ARG A 49 -3.71 -7.52 -2.53
C ARG A 49 -5.20 -7.83 -2.43
N GLN A 50 -5.57 -9.12 -2.38
CA GLN A 50 -6.97 -9.52 -2.30
C GLN A 50 -7.54 -9.21 -0.92
N LEU A 51 -6.78 -9.48 0.14
CA LEU A 51 -7.20 -9.13 1.50
C LEU A 51 -7.29 -7.62 1.69
N PHE A 52 -6.36 -6.87 1.11
CA PHE A 52 -6.38 -5.41 1.13
C PHE A 52 -7.64 -4.85 0.43
N ASP A 53 -7.93 -5.31 -0.79
CA ASP A 53 -9.12 -4.89 -1.54
C ASP A 53 -10.42 -5.21 -0.78
N GLN A 54 -10.55 -6.42 -0.24
CA GLN A 54 -11.69 -6.81 0.59
C GLN A 54 -11.81 -5.94 1.85
N THR A 55 -10.68 -5.60 2.46
CA THR A 55 -10.62 -4.74 3.64
C THR A 55 -11.06 -3.32 3.31
N MET A 56 -10.61 -2.76 2.18
CA MET A 56 -11.03 -1.42 1.72
C MET A 56 -12.52 -1.37 1.40
N LYS A 57 -13.04 -2.36 0.68
CA LYS A 57 -14.49 -2.47 0.39
C LYS A 57 -15.35 -2.50 1.66
N LYS A 58 -14.89 -3.18 2.71
CA LYS A 58 -15.62 -3.27 3.99
C LYS A 58 -15.78 -1.92 4.70
N ILE A 59 -14.89 -0.98 4.45
CA ILE A 59 -14.91 0.37 5.03
C ILE A 59 -15.33 1.46 4.04
N ASP A 60 -15.95 1.07 2.92
CA ASP A 60 -16.42 1.95 1.86
C ASP A 60 -15.32 2.85 1.27
N LEU A 61 -14.15 2.26 1.01
CA LEU A 61 -13.06 2.90 0.29
C LEU A 61 -12.80 2.19 -1.02
N GLU A 62 -12.55 2.97 -2.07
CA GLU A 62 -12.24 2.46 -3.39
C GLU A 62 -10.76 2.13 -3.53
N THR A 63 -10.48 1.01 -4.20
CA THR A 63 -9.18 0.63 -4.75
C THR A 63 -9.25 0.64 -6.27
N PRO A 64 -8.12 0.64 -7.00
CA PRO A 64 -8.14 0.45 -8.44
C PRO A 64 -8.87 -0.85 -8.79
N GLN A 65 -9.74 -0.79 -9.78
CA GLN A 65 -10.43 -1.99 -10.25
C GLN A 65 -9.43 -2.98 -10.82
N SER A 66 -9.63 -4.26 -10.51
CA SER A 66 -8.74 -5.32 -11.01
C SER A 66 -9.51 -6.63 -11.17
N GLY A 67 -9.04 -7.45 -12.13
CA GLY A 67 -9.57 -8.78 -12.35
C GLY A 67 -8.49 -9.75 -12.80
N ILE A 68 -8.72 -11.02 -12.52
CA ILE A 68 -7.85 -12.13 -12.97
C ILE A 68 -8.51 -12.80 -14.17
N ALA A 69 -7.71 -13.14 -15.17
CA ALA A 69 -8.16 -13.84 -16.36
C ALA A 69 -7.24 -15.01 -16.67
N HIS A 70 -7.81 -16.17 -17.00
CA HIS A 70 -7.09 -17.37 -17.41
C HIS A 70 -7.31 -17.70 -18.89
N SER A 71 -8.16 -16.94 -19.56
CA SER A 71 -8.47 -17.05 -20.98
C SER A 71 -8.69 -15.69 -21.60
N MET A 72 -8.71 -15.60 -22.93
CA MET A 72 -9.07 -14.39 -23.63
C MET A 72 -10.52 -13.96 -23.38
N GLU A 73 -11.43 -14.93 -23.23
CA GLU A 73 -12.83 -14.70 -22.89
C GLU A 73 -12.94 -13.99 -21.52
N ASP A 74 -12.29 -14.55 -20.48
CA ASP A 74 -12.27 -13.94 -19.14
C ASP A 74 -11.66 -12.55 -19.20
N ALA A 75 -10.57 -12.37 -19.96
CA ALA A 75 -9.89 -11.09 -20.10
C ALA A 75 -10.81 -10.02 -20.70
N LEU A 76 -11.61 -10.40 -21.71
CA LEU A 76 -12.59 -9.48 -22.33
C LEU A 76 -13.74 -9.12 -21.38
N GLU A 77 -14.15 -10.03 -20.50
CA GLU A 77 -15.16 -9.74 -19.48
C GLU A 77 -14.61 -8.73 -18.46
N VAL A 78 -13.43 -9.00 -17.92
CA VAL A 78 -12.76 -8.08 -17.00
C VAL A 78 -12.54 -6.70 -17.63
N GLN A 79 -12.13 -6.65 -18.92
CA GLN A 79 -11.92 -5.38 -19.61
C GLN A 79 -13.21 -4.55 -19.76
N LYS A 80 -14.37 -5.18 -19.97
CA LYS A 80 -15.67 -4.47 -20.05
C LYS A 80 -16.00 -3.76 -18.74
N GLU A 81 -15.62 -4.31 -17.60
CA GLU A 81 -15.84 -3.70 -16.30
C GLU A 81 -14.84 -2.57 -16.02
N ILE A 82 -13.56 -2.81 -16.33
CA ILE A 82 -12.47 -1.87 -16.04
C ILE A 82 -12.42 -0.71 -17.04
N GLY A 83 -12.69 -0.96 -18.33
CA GLY A 83 -12.56 0.04 -19.39
C GLY A 83 -11.12 0.22 -19.89
N PHE A 84 -10.86 1.33 -20.57
CA PHE A 84 -9.55 1.75 -21.06
C PHE A 84 -9.16 3.13 -20.51
N PRO A 85 -7.84 3.37 -20.32
CA PRO A 85 -6.74 2.45 -20.43
C PRO A 85 -6.70 1.43 -19.30
N CYS A 86 -6.15 0.23 -19.55
CA CYS A 86 -5.93 -0.79 -18.53
C CYS A 86 -4.50 -1.37 -18.63
N ILE A 87 -4.04 -1.90 -17.51
CA ILE A 87 -2.68 -2.48 -17.38
C ILE A 87 -2.84 -3.99 -17.31
N ILE A 88 -2.12 -4.71 -18.18
CA ILE A 88 -2.09 -6.17 -18.21
C ILE A 88 -0.75 -6.64 -17.67
N ARG A 89 -0.77 -7.57 -16.72
CA ARG A 89 0.41 -8.14 -16.09
C ARG A 89 0.28 -9.66 -16.05
N PRO A 90 1.09 -10.41 -16.82
CA PRO A 90 1.16 -11.85 -16.68
C PRO A 90 1.70 -12.25 -15.31
N SER A 91 1.05 -13.22 -14.67
CA SER A 91 1.49 -13.76 -13.39
C SER A 91 2.77 -14.58 -13.54
N PHE A 92 3.65 -14.51 -12.54
CA PHE A 92 4.89 -15.28 -12.43
C PHE A 92 5.91 -15.07 -13.56
N THR A 93 5.87 -13.92 -14.24
CA THR A 93 6.90 -13.54 -15.22
C THR A 93 7.99 -12.68 -14.58
N LEU A 94 9.23 -12.82 -15.08
CA LEU A 94 10.36 -12.02 -14.60
C LEU A 94 10.39 -10.65 -15.30
N GLY A 95 10.57 -9.59 -14.51
CA GLY A 95 10.82 -8.25 -15.03
C GLY A 95 9.67 -7.62 -15.82
N GLY A 96 8.41 -8.06 -15.58
CA GLY A 96 7.24 -7.52 -16.28
C GLY A 96 7.12 -7.96 -17.74
N SER A 97 7.83 -9.01 -18.14
CA SER A 97 7.80 -9.53 -19.51
C SER A 97 6.39 -9.95 -19.93
N GLY A 98 5.95 -9.49 -21.11
CA GLY A 98 4.64 -9.80 -21.68
C GLY A 98 3.49 -8.93 -21.17
N GLY A 99 3.74 -8.04 -20.21
CA GLY A 99 2.77 -7.05 -19.76
C GLY A 99 2.82 -5.76 -20.57
N GLY A 100 1.83 -4.90 -20.36
CA GLY A 100 1.75 -3.60 -21.00
C GLY A 100 0.50 -2.80 -20.63
N VAL A 101 0.40 -1.61 -21.18
CA VAL A 101 -0.79 -0.76 -21.09
C VAL A 101 -1.54 -0.84 -22.41
N ALA A 102 -2.83 -1.13 -22.34
CA ALA A 102 -3.71 -1.12 -23.50
C ALA A 102 -4.60 0.11 -23.49
N TYR A 103 -4.65 0.84 -24.58
CA TYR A 103 -5.49 2.02 -24.76
C TYR A 103 -6.73 1.74 -25.65
N ASN A 104 -6.74 0.58 -26.30
CA ASN A 104 -7.82 0.13 -27.18
C ASN A 104 -7.89 -1.41 -27.21
N ILE A 105 -8.94 -1.92 -27.86
CA ILE A 105 -9.23 -3.36 -27.87
C ILE A 105 -8.21 -4.18 -28.68
N GLU A 106 -7.59 -3.61 -29.70
CA GLU A 106 -6.58 -4.27 -30.55
C GLU A 106 -5.28 -4.48 -29.76
N GLU A 107 -4.81 -3.42 -29.08
CA GLU A 107 -3.66 -3.50 -28.18
C GLU A 107 -3.92 -4.48 -27.04
N PHE A 108 -5.12 -4.41 -26.45
CA PHE A 108 -5.53 -5.29 -25.36
C PHE A 108 -5.41 -6.76 -25.75
N LYS A 109 -6.02 -7.17 -26.87
CA LYS A 109 -5.94 -8.54 -27.35
C LYS A 109 -4.52 -9.00 -27.57
N THR A 110 -3.71 -8.16 -28.26
CA THR A 110 -2.31 -8.49 -28.55
C THR A 110 -1.50 -8.72 -27.27
N ILE A 111 -1.67 -7.86 -26.25
CA ILE A 111 -0.95 -7.97 -24.99
C ILE A 111 -1.44 -9.19 -24.21
N CYS A 112 -2.76 -9.44 -24.16
CA CYS A 112 -3.33 -10.58 -23.45
C CYS A 112 -2.89 -11.92 -24.07
N GLU A 113 -2.93 -12.09 -25.38
CA GLU A 113 -2.44 -13.29 -26.07
C GLU A 113 -1.00 -13.60 -25.69
N LYS A 114 -0.12 -12.61 -25.85
CA LYS A 114 1.30 -12.74 -25.49
C LYS A 114 1.49 -13.01 -24.00
N GLY A 115 0.70 -12.37 -23.15
CA GLY A 115 0.79 -12.51 -21.71
C GLY A 115 0.34 -13.89 -21.22
N LEU A 116 -0.75 -14.44 -21.75
CA LEU A 116 -1.22 -15.79 -21.47
C LEU A 116 -0.19 -16.86 -21.87
N ASP A 117 0.43 -16.68 -23.05
CA ASP A 117 1.47 -17.60 -23.53
C ASP A 117 2.74 -17.57 -22.65
N LEU A 118 3.09 -16.41 -22.09
CA LEU A 118 4.29 -16.25 -21.28
C LEU A 118 4.08 -16.59 -19.80
N SER A 119 2.83 -16.55 -19.31
CA SER A 119 2.52 -16.91 -17.93
C SER A 119 2.56 -18.44 -17.75
N PRO A 120 3.38 -18.97 -16.84
CA PRO A 120 3.44 -20.40 -16.56
C PRO A 120 2.10 -20.99 -16.08
N THR A 121 1.21 -20.16 -15.57
CA THR A 121 -0.12 -20.53 -15.07
C THR A 121 -1.26 -20.11 -15.99
N ASN A 122 -0.95 -19.57 -17.19
CA ASN A 122 -1.92 -18.96 -18.09
C ASN A 122 -2.82 -17.95 -17.34
N GLU A 123 -2.21 -17.07 -16.55
CA GLU A 123 -2.92 -16.11 -15.69
C GLU A 123 -2.47 -14.69 -15.99
N LEU A 124 -3.45 -13.82 -16.18
CA LEU A 124 -3.25 -12.37 -16.30
C LEU A 124 -3.93 -11.65 -15.15
N LEU A 125 -3.26 -10.66 -14.62
CA LEU A 125 -3.86 -9.63 -13.80
C LEU A 125 -4.12 -8.40 -14.68
N ILE A 126 -5.36 -7.94 -14.73
CA ILE A 126 -5.79 -6.78 -15.50
C ILE A 126 -6.25 -5.72 -14.50
N ASP A 127 -5.61 -4.57 -14.54
CA ASP A 127 -5.84 -3.47 -13.61
C ASP A 127 -6.33 -2.22 -14.34
N GLU A 128 -7.19 -1.45 -13.69
CA GLU A 128 -7.49 -0.07 -14.06
C GLU A 128 -6.19 0.74 -14.11
N SER A 129 -5.99 1.51 -15.18
CA SER A 129 -4.82 2.36 -15.31
C SER A 129 -5.02 3.68 -14.60
N LEU A 130 -4.13 3.98 -13.69
CA LEU A 130 -4.07 5.27 -13.00
C LEU A 130 -3.00 6.20 -13.59
N LEU A 131 -2.50 5.91 -14.79
CA LEU A 131 -1.50 6.74 -15.45
C LEU A 131 -1.99 8.20 -15.56
N GLY A 132 -1.14 9.12 -15.16
CA GLY A 132 -1.45 10.55 -15.17
C GLY A 132 -2.27 11.05 -13.97
N TRP A 133 -2.69 10.18 -13.04
CA TRP A 133 -3.33 10.60 -11.80
C TRP A 133 -2.30 11.23 -10.86
N LYS A 134 -2.76 12.11 -9.98
CA LYS A 134 -1.95 12.67 -8.90
C LYS A 134 -1.71 11.63 -7.83
N GLU A 135 -0.50 11.56 -7.29
CA GLU A 135 -0.14 10.63 -6.22
C GLU A 135 0.16 11.38 -4.93
N TYR A 136 -0.47 10.90 -3.85
CA TYR A 136 -0.30 11.46 -2.51
C TYR A 136 -0.09 10.34 -1.49
N GLU A 137 0.63 10.68 -0.42
CA GLU A 137 0.86 9.78 0.71
C GLU A 137 0.51 10.49 2.02
N MET A 138 0.01 9.70 2.97
CA MET A 138 -0.20 10.16 4.36
C MET A 138 0.72 9.35 5.28
N GLU A 139 1.58 10.05 6.00
CA GLU A 139 2.33 9.47 7.11
C GLU A 139 1.50 9.55 8.37
N VAL A 140 1.16 8.39 8.90
CA VAL A 140 0.18 8.24 9.98
C VAL A 140 0.81 7.49 11.14
N VAL A 141 0.51 7.92 12.35
CA VAL A 141 0.91 7.20 13.57
C VAL A 141 -0.33 6.92 14.41
N ARG A 142 -0.46 5.68 14.88
CA ARG A 142 -1.53 5.25 15.79
C ARG A 142 -0.95 4.51 16.98
N ASP A 143 -1.52 4.75 18.17
CA ASP A 143 -1.16 4.04 19.39
C ASP A 143 -2.26 3.04 19.82
N LYS A 144 -1.96 2.27 20.88
CA LYS A 144 -2.88 1.27 21.45
C LYS A 144 -4.17 1.84 22.05
N ASN A 145 -4.21 3.14 22.36
CA ASN A 145 -5.39 3.83 22.88
C ASN A 145 -6.26 4.46 21.78
N ASP A 146 -5.96 4.11 20.49
CA ASP A 146 -6.62 4.64 19.31
C ASP A 146 -6.37 6.14 19.07
N ASN A 147 -5.36 6.73 19.69
CA ASN A 147 -4.89 8.04 19.28
C ASN A 147 -4.26 7.90 17.90
N CYS A 148 -4.82 8.59 16.91
CA CYS A 148 -4.39 8.49 15.52
C CYS A 148 -4.13 9.89 14.96
N ILE A 149 -2.93 10.14 14.44
CA ILE A 149 -2.50 11.44 13.95
C ILE A 149 -1.85 11.35 12.57
N ILE A 150 -2.10 12.34 11.72
CA ILE A 150 -1.32 12.56 10.50
C ILE A 150 -0.09 13.39 10.85
N ILE A 151 1.07 12.85 10.55
CA ILE A 151 2.34 13.55 10.76
C ILE A 151 2.61 14.51 9.61
N CYS A 152 2.41 14.04 8.38
CA CYS A 152 2.65 14.80 7.18
C CYS A 152 1.85 14.23 6.01
N SER A 153 1.37 15.11 5.13
CA SER A 153 0.98 14.74 3.77
C SER A 153 2.18 14.89 2.84
N ILE A 154 2.29 13.98 1.89
CA ILE A 154 3.37 13.94 0.90
C ILE A 154 2.76 13.94 -0.48
N GLU A 155 3.39 14.62 -1.41
CA GLU A 155 3.01 14.66 -2.81
C GLU A 155 4.18 14.15 -3.66
N ASN A 156 3.89 13.18 -4.51
CA ASN A 156 4.78 12.79 -5.60
C ASN A 156 4.44 13.69 -6.79
N PHE A 157 5.35 14.60 -7.14
CA PHE A 157 5.10 15.66 -8.12
C PHE A 157 4.92 15.10 -9.53
N ASP A 158 5.62 14.04 -9.86
CA ASP A 158 5.43 13.31 -11.10
C ASP A 158 4.14 12.49 -11.02
N PRO A 159 3.34 12.46 -12.11
CA PRO A 159 2.08 11.72 -12.10
C PRO A 159 2.29 10.21 -11.98
N MET A 160 1.25 9.49 -11.58
CA MET A 160 1.24 8.03 -11.57
C MET A 160 1.75 7.47 -12.90
N GLY A 161 2.63 6.47 -12.80
CA GLY A 161 3.39 5.87 -13.90
C GLY A 161 4.88 6.11 -13.78
N VAL A 162 5.31 7.16 -13.08
CA VAL A 162 6.69 7.32 -12.60
C VAL A 162 6.79 6.65 -11.24
N HIS A 163 7.81 5.80 -11.05
CA HIS A 163 7.99 5.12 -9.76
C HIS A 163 8.28 6.13 -8.65
N THR A 164 7.64 5.99 -7.50
CA THR A 164 7.80 6.91 -6.34
C THR A 164 9.26 7.15 -5.94
N GLY A 165 10.13 6.17 -6.14
CA GLY A 165 11.57 6.30 -5.89
C GLY A 165 12.32 7.20 -6.87
N ASP A 166 11.74 7.48 -8.03
CA ASP A 166 12.31 8.30 -9.12
C ASP A 166 11.58 9.65 -9.27
N SER A 167 10.47 9.83 -8.53
CA SER A 167 9.67 11.06 -8.53
C SER A 167 10.25 12.12 -7.60
N ILE A 168 10.00 13.40 -7.93
CA ILE A 168 10.22 14.52 -7.00
C ILE A 168 9.15 14.43 -5.90
N THR A 169 9.60 14.24 -4.68
CA THR A 169 8.73 14.09 -3.51
C THR A 169 8.74 15.35 -2.66
N ILE A 170 7.57 15.91 -2.36
CA ILE A 170 7.39 17.15 -1.62
C ILE A 170 6.62 16.87 -0.32
N ALA A 171 7.13 17.35 0.79
CA ALA A 171 6.53 17.26 2.12
C ALA A 171 6.55 18.65 2.83
N PRO A 172 5.39 19.18 3.25
CA PRO A 172 4.03 18.67 3.04
C PRO A 172 3.55 18.83 1.58
N ALA A 173 2.49 18.09 1.21
CA ALA A 173 1.84 18.22 -0.10
C ALA A 173 1.41 19.68 -0.36
N GLN A 174 1.62 20.15 -1.60
CA GLN A 174 1.41 21.56 -1.97
C GLN A 174 0.10 21.80 -2.75
N THR A 175 -0.41 20.77 -3.43
CA THR A 175 -1.57 20.93 -4.32
C THR A 175 -2.85 20.31 -3.78
N LEU A 176 -2.86 19.78 -2.56
CA LEU A 176 -4.07 19.33 -1.88
C LEU A 176 -4.92 20.50 -1.41
N THR A 177 -6.19 20.47 -1.71
CA THR A 177 -7.18 21.31 -1.04
C THR A 177 -7.43 20.81 0.38
N ASP A 178 -7.92 21.68 1.28
CA ASP A 178 -8.29 21.26 2.64
C ASP A 178 -9.33 20.15 2.63
N LYS A 179 -10.30 20.19 1.73
CA LYS A 179 -11.30 19.13 1.58
C LYS A 179 -10.69 17.78 1.22
N GLU A 180 -9.78 17.73 0.26
CA GLU A 180 -9.09 16.49 -0.13
C GLU A 180 -8.23 15.97 1.01
N PHE A 181 -7.49 16.84 1.69
CA PHE A 181 -6.72 16.48 2.88
C PHE A 181 -7.60 15.85 3.97
N GLN A 182 -8.76 16.44 4.28
CA GLN A 182 -9.68 15.91 5.28
C GLN A 182 -10.23 14.54 4.89
N ILE A 183 -10.53 14.31 3.61
CA ILE A 183 -10.98 13.03 3.08
C ILE A 183 -9.88 11.97 3.25
N MET A 184 -8.66 12.27 2.81
CA MET A 184 -7.51 11.37 2.93
C MET A 184 -7.16 11.05 4.38
N ARG A 185 -7.19 12.06 5.26
CA ARG A 185 -6.97 11.87 6.69
C ARG A 185 -7.99 10.89 7.27
N ASN A 186 -9.27 11.11 7.00
CA ASN A 186 -10.34 10.27 7.52
C ASN A 186 -10.26 8.84 6.97
N ALA A 187 -9.92 8.71 5.68
CA ALA A 187 -9.68 7.41 5.04
C ALA A 187 -8.49 6.69 5.71
N SER A 188 -7.37 7.38 5.91
CA SER A 188 -6.19 6.82 6.56
C SER A 188 -6.51 6.28 7.96
N PHE A 189 -7.28 7.01 8.76
CA PHE A 189 -7.68 6.55 10.09
C PHE A 189 -8.57 5.30 10.03
N LYS A 190 -9.52 5.24 9.08
CA LYS A 190 -10.34 4.04 8.87
C LYS A 190 -9.48 2.85 8.46
N ILE A 191 -8.53 3.05 7.56
CA ILE A 191 -7.61 2.02 7.06
C ILE A 191 -6.79 1.43 8.20
N LEU A 192 -6.11 2.26 9.01
CA LEU A 192 -5.28 1.78 10.10
C LEU A 192 -6.08 0.97 11.13
N ARG A 193 -7.31 1.39 11.42
CA ARG A 193 -8.22 0.69 12.33
C ARG A 193 -8.65 -0.66 11.79
N GLU A 194 -9.09 -0.74 10.53
CA GLU A 194 -9.58 -1.98 9.94
C GLU A 194 -8.46 -2.98 9.63
N ILE A 195 -7.29 -2.51 9.23
CA ILE A 195 -6.10 -3.34 9.08
C ILE A 195 -5.63 -3.85 10.45
N GLY A 196 -5.76 -3.03 11.49
CA GLY A 196 -5.39 -3.40 12.86
C GLY A 196 -3.96 -3.04 13.23
N VAL A 197 -3.39 -1.97 12.64
CA VAL A 197 -2.13 -1.40 13.12
C VAL A 197 -2.42 -0.55 14.36
N GLU A 198 -1.95 -1.00 15.51
CA GLU A 198 -2.24 -0.39 16.81
C GLU A 198 -1.04 0.33 17.44
N THR A 199 0.16 0.04 16.97
CA THR A 199 1.39 0.54 17.60
C THR A 199 2.46 0.84 16.57
N GLY A 200 2.32 1.96 15.88
CA GLY A 200 3.38 2.32 14.96
C GLY A 200 3.06 3.37 13.91
N GLY A 201 4.05 3.61 13.09
CA GLY A 201 3.97 4.45 11.91
C GLY A 201 3.57 3.64 10.69
N SER A 202 2.77 4.24 9.84
CA SER A 202 2.28 3.66 8.60
C SER A 202 2.25 4.71 7.50
N ASN A 203 2.40 4.26 6.28
CA ASN A 203 2.26 5.07 5.08
C ASN A 203 1.04 4.59 4.29
N VAL A 204 0.13 5.51 3.95
CA VAL A 204 -1.04 5.22 3.12
C VAL A 204 -0.93 6.01 1.83
N GLN A 205 -1.01 5.33 0.69
CA GLN A 205 -0.88 5.93 -0.63
C GLN A 205 -2.24 6.05 -1.31
N PHE A 206 -2.46 7.21 -1.93
CA PHE A 206 -3.68 7.57 -2.63
C PHE A 206 -3.37 8.06 -4.04
N ALA A 207 -4.28 7.76 -4.97
CA ALA A 207 -4.30 8.44 -6.25
C ALA A 207 -5.59 9.25 -6.41
N ILE A 208 -5.46 10.44 -7.01
CA ILE A 208 -6.59 11.31 -7.33
C ILE A 208 -6.62 11.55 -8.83
N ASN A 209 -7.76 11.25 -9.43
CA ASN A 209 -8.02 11.61 -10.82
C ASN A 209 -8.08 13.14 -10.98
N PRO A 210 -7.20 13.75 -11.76
CA PRO A 210 -7.16 15.20 -11.92
C PRO A 210 -8.39 15.77 -12.70
N VAL A 211 -9.18 14.91 -13.35
CA VAL A 211 -10.32 15.33 -14.18
C VAL A 211 -11.61 15.44 -13.37
N ASP A 212 -11.91 14.43 -12.54
CA ASP A 212 -13.18 14.32 -11.82
C ASP A 212 -13.01 14.31 -10.29
N GLY A 213 -11.77 14.22 -9.79
CA GLY A 213 -11.46 14.18 -8.35
C GLY A 213 -11.75 12.83 -7.68
N ARG A 214 -12.00 11.74 -8.43
CA ARG A 214 -12.13 10.39 -7.88
C ARG A 214 -10.84 10.02 -7.16
N MET A 215 -10.97 9.54 -5.93
CA MET A 215 -9.86 9.12 -5.09
C MET A 215 -9.90 7.60 -4.91
N VAL A 216 -8.76 6.96 -5.08
CA VAL A 216 -8.57 5.53 -4.78
C VAL A 216 -7.40 5.33 -3.83
N VAL A 217 -7.49 4.29 -3.00
CA VAL A 217 -6.40 3.84 -2.13
C VAL A 217 -5.53 2.86 -2.91
N ILE A 218 -4.23 3.16 -2.99
CA ILE A 218 -3.28 2.31 -3.73
C ILE A 218 -2.78 1.17 -2.85
N GLU A 219 -2.22 1.55 -1.70
CA GLU A 219 -1.65 0.60 -0.75
C GLU A 219 -1.51 1.24 0.63
N MET A 220 -1.28 0.40 1.62
CA MET A 220 -0.89 0.80 2.97
C MET A 220 0.32 -0.01 3.39
N ASN A 221 1.38 0.67 3.77
CA ASN A 221 2.58 0.04 4.30
C ASN A 221 2.56 0.08 5.83
N PRO A 222 2.43 -1.06 6.54
CA PRO A 222 2.34 -1.11 8.00
C PRO A 222 3.74 -1.02 8.63
N ARG A 223 4.55 -0.09 8.20
CA ARG A 223 5.95 0.07 8.58
C ARG A 223 6.46 1.49 8.33
N VAL A 224 7.55 1.83 8.99
CA VAL A 224 8.33 3.03 8.67
C VAL A 224 8.98 2.87 7.29
N SER A 225 8.94 3.93 6.49
CA SER A 225 9.35 3.95 5.09
C SER A 225 10.38 5.06 4.81
N ARG A 226 10.78 5.20 3.54
CA ARG A 226 11.61 6.33 3.10
C ARG A 226 10.86 7.65 3.22
N SER A 227 9.57 7.66 2.93
CA SER A 227 8.69 8.83 3.10
C SER A 227 8.54 9.21 4.57
N SER A 228 8.54 8.26 5.51
CA SER A 228 8.58 8.56 6.95
C SER A 228 9.84 9.34 7.34
N ALA A 229 10.99 9.04 6.74
CA ALA A 229 12.22 9.78 6.98
C ALA A 229 12.15 11.22 6.43
N LEU A 230 11.57 11.39 5.23
CA LEU A 230 11.32 12.70 4.63
C LEU A 230 10.34 13.51 5.50
N ALA A 231 9.22 12.94 5.88
CA ALA A 231 8.22 13.56 6.76
C ALA A 231 8.81 13.96 8.09
N SER A 232 9.63 13.10 8.72
CA SER A 232 10.33 13.40 9.97
C SER A 232 11.26 14.61 9.83
N LYS A 233 11.97 14.70 8.70
CA LYS A 233 12.86 15.84 8.43
C LYS A 233 12.08 17.12 8.15
N ALA A 234 10.97 17.05 7.44
CA ALA A 234 10.14 18.19 7.10
C ALA A 234 9.40 18.77 8.31
N THR A 235 8.92 17.94 9.22
CA THR A 235 8.09 18.33 10.36
C THR A 235 8.85 18.45 11.67
N GLY A 236 10.04 17.85 11.78
CA GLY A 236 10.76 17.69 13.04
C GLY A 236 10.20 16.57 13.94
N PHE A 237 9.13 15.88 13.53
CA PHE A 237 8.54 14.79 14.31
C PHE A 237 9.30 13.48 14.06
N PRO A 238 9.89 12.85 15.08
CA PRO A 238 10.78 11.68 14.91
C PRO A 238 9.96 10.39 14.77
N ILE A 239 9.34 10.15 13.62
CA ILE A 239 8.40 9.03 13.38
C ILE A 239 8.98 7.69 13.82
N ALA A 240 10.20 7.36 13.43
CA ALA A 240 10.83 6.07 13.77
C ALA A 240 11.01 5.89 15.27
N LYS A 241 11.46 6.94 15.99
CA LYS A 241 11.59 6.90 17.46
C LYS A 241 10.24 6.72 18.12
N VAL A 242 9.23 7.48 17.69
CA VAL A 242 7.88 7.39 18.23
C VAL A 242 7.29 6.01 17.97
N ALA A 243 7.34 5.50 16.73
CA ALA A 243 6.85 4.16 16.40
C ALA A 243 7.53 3.05 17.23
N ALA A 244 8.82 3.16 17.48
CA ALA A 244 9.53 2.22 18.36
C ALA A 244 9.03 2.29 19.82
N LEU A 245 8.77 3.48 20.35
CA LEU A 245 8.24 3.64 21.70
C LEU A 245 6.81 3.12 21.80
N LEU A 246 5.95 3.39 20.81
CA LEU A 246 4.59 2.86 20.76
C LEU A 246 4.57 1.32 20.73
N SER A 247 5.50 0.71 20.00
CA SER A 247 5.56 -0.75 19.89
C SER A 247 5.94 -1.46 21.18
N ILE A 248 6.54 -0.77 22.14
CA ILE A 248 6.85 -1.28 23.48
C ILE A 248 5.86 -0.81 24.55
N GLY A 249 4.74 -0.23 24.12
CA GLY A 249 3.58 0.04 24.96
C GLY A 249 3.38 1.47 25.43
N TYR A 250 4.21 2.45 25.01
CA TYR A 250 3.92 3.86 25.23
C TYR A 250 2.69 4.30 24.40
N THR A 251 2.05 5.38 24.83
CA THR A 251 0.99 6.06 24.08
C THR A 251 1.44 7.43 23.64
N LEU A 252 0.76 8.02 22.65
CA LEU A 252 1.10 9.36 22.15
C LEU A 252 1.03 10.43 23.25
N ASP A 253 0.11 10.27 24.20
CA ASP A 253 -0.06 11.21 25.34
C ASP A 253 1.11 11.16 26.34
N GLU A 254 1.85 10.05 26.38
CA GLU A 254 3.00 9.86 27.28
C GLU A 254 4.32 10.37 26.66
N LEU A 255 4.34 10.63 25.35
CA LEU A 255 5.54 11.10 24.65
C LEU A 255 5.68 12.63 24.79
N LYS A 256 6.87 13.06 25.21
CA LYS A 256 7.24 14.48 25.38
C LYS A 256 8.17 14.92 24.26
#